data_49831c7f992511bc22c393b85cd26f68
#
_entry.id   49831c7f992511bc22c393b85cd26f68
#
_cell.length_a   1.000
_cell.length_b   1.000
_cell.length_c   1.000
_cell.angle_alpha   90.00
_cell.angle_beta   90.00
_cell.angle_gamma   90.00
#
_symmetry.space_group_name_H-M   'P 1'
#
loop_
_entity.id
_entity.type
_entity.pdbx_description
1 polymer ?
#
loop_
_entity_poly.entity_id
_entity_poly.type
_entity_poly.pdbx_seq_one_letter_code
_entity_poly.pdbx_strand_id
1 'polypeptide(L)'
;MEANKCTLYSGGLKGAETVFGEAAEKYFVKEVVYTFEVHKLSREKNVQVLSKEDLVRGDISMELASKMLHRTYYETEKIRKVLQTIFHMVNSGYQIFVIGSIQEDGSVKGGTGWAVQLAKMFNRPLHVFDQPSEKWFTWKDRWQEDSPKIQYDTFVGSGTRYLNDAGQAAIEKLFEDSFA
;
A
#
# COMPACT_ATOMS: atom_id res chain seq x y z
N MET A 1 0.38 -9.14 -19.49
CA MET A 1 -0.88 -9.07 -18.71
C MET A 1 -1.71 -7.91 -19.22
N GLU A 2 -3.02 -8.03 -19.27
CA GLU A 2 -3.90 -6.95 -19.76
C GLU A 2 -4.27 -6.02 -18.60
N ALA A 3 -3.90 -4.75 -18.70
CA ALA A 3 -4.11 -3.76 -17.64
C ALA A 3 -5.60 -3.63 -17.21
N ASN A 4 -6.53 -3.70 -18.17
CA ASN A 4 -7.97 -3.60 -17.92
C ASN A 4 -8.57 -4.77 -17.11
N LYS A 5 -7.82 -5.85 -16.93
CA LYS A 5 -8.18 -6.98 -16.06
C LYS A 5 -7.61 -6.83 -14.65
N CYS A 6 -6.74 -5.84 -14.44
CA CYS A 6 -6.11 -5.61 -13.16
C CYS A 6 -6.91 -4.64 -12.29
N THR A 7 -6.78 -4.81 -10.97
CA THR A 7 -7.38 -3.91 -9.98
C THR A 7 -6.32 -3.46 -8.98
N LEU A 8 -6.16 -2.14 -8.87
CA LEU A 8 -5.39 -1.46 -7.82
C LEU A 8 -6.30 -1.20 -6.63
N TYR A 9 -5.83 -1.55 -5.44
CA TYR A 9 -6.44 -1.15 -4.17
C TYR A 9 -5.56 -0.11 -3.48
N SER A 10 -6.17 0.99 -3.04
CA SER A 10 -5.50 2.07 -2.34
C SER A 10 -6.39 2.71 -1.28
N GLY A 11 -5.84 3.64 -0.50
CA GLY A 11 -6.58 4.44 0.48
C GLY A 11 -6.90 5.86 -0.02
N GLY A 12 -6.48 6.24 -1.21
CA GLY A 12 -6.76 7.56 -1.80
C GLY A 12 -6.12 8.74 -1.08
N LEU A 13 -5.09 8.51 -0.28
CA LEU A 13 -4.39 9.55 0.46
C LEU A 13 -3.37 10.31 -0.41
N LYS A 14 -2.95 11.50 0.08
CA LYS A 14 -1.94 12.31 -0.57
C LYS A 14 -0.61 11.56 -0.66
N GLY A 15 0.13 11.79 -1.74
CA GLY A 15 1.46 11.25 -1.97
C GLY A 15 1.43 9.98 -2.81
N ALA A 16 2.05 8.91 -2.35
CA ALA A 16 2.20 7.68 -3.14
C ALA A 16 0.87 7.11 -3.62
N GLU A 17 -0.15 7.05 -2.78
CA GLU A 17 -1.46 6.47 -3.15
C GLU A 17 -2.14 7.26 -4.28
N THR A 18 -2.04 8.59 -4.28
CA THR A 18 -2.55 9.42 -5.38
C THR A 18 -1.84 9.12 -6.69
N VAL A 19 -0.51 9.04 -6.67
CA VAL A 19 0.28 8.76 -7.88
C VAL A 19 0.06 7.34 -8.40
N PHE A 20 -0.08 6.34 -7.53
CA PHE A 20 -0.51 4.99 -7.94
C PHE A 20 -1.85 5.04 -8.68
N GLY A 21 -2.83 5.79 -8.15
CA GLY A 21 -4.13 5.95 -8.77
C GLY A 21 -4.07 6.67 -10.13
N GLU A 22 -3.27 7.72 -10.25
CA GLU A 22 -3.04 8.43 -11.52
C GLU A 22 -2.39 7.53 -12.58
N ALA A 23 -1.40 6.72 -12.16
CA ALA A 23 -0.79 5.73 -13.04
C ALA A 23 -1.79 4.64 -13.46
N ALA A 24 -2.63 4.15 -12.55
CA ALA A 24 -3.68 3.19 -12.85
C ALA A 24 -4.66 3.75 -13.89
N GLU A 25 -5.08 5.00 -13.75
CA GLU A 25 -5.96 5.68 -14.72
C GLU A 25 -5.31 5.80 -16.11
N LYS A 26 -4.04 6.19 -16.15
CA LYS A 26 -3.27 6.31 -17.41
C LYS A 26 -3.18 4.99 -18.18
N TYR A 27 -3.07 3.88 -17.50
CA TYR A 27 -2.94 2.54 -18.10
C TYR A 27 -4.25 1.74 -18.13
N PHE A 28 -5.39 2.36 -17.80
CA PHE A 28 -6.71 1.72 -17.79
C PHE A 28 -6.83 0.55 -16.79
N VAL A 29 -6.07 0.59 -15.71
CA VAL A 29 -6.21 -0.32 -14.58
C VAL A 29 -7.39 0.13 -13.72
N LYS A 30 -8.25 -0.80 -13.32
CA LYS A 30 -9.34 -0.48 -12.37
C LYS A 30 -8.77 -0.08 -11.02
N GLU A 31 -9.32 0.99 -10.44
CA GLU A 31 -8.94 1.45 -9.10
C GLU A 31 -10.11 1.28 -8.13
N VAL A 32 -9.81 0.84 -6.91
CA VAL A 32 -10.73 0.78 -5.77
C VAL A 32 -10.08 1.48 -4.59
N VAL A 33 -10.75 2.51 -4.06
CA VAL A 33 -10.28 3.27 -2.89
C VAL A 33 -11.08 2.87 -1.67
N TYR A 34 -10.43 2.33 -0.65
CA TYR A 34 -11.04 2.07 0.65
C TYR A 34 -10.93 3.29 1.56
N THR A 35 -12.03 3.64 2.21
CA THR A 35 -12.10 4.73 3.17
C THR A 35 -13.16 4.46 4.25
N PHE A 36 -13.37 5.42 5.12
CA PHE A 36 -14.39 5.40 6.16
C PHE A 36 -15.15 6.74 6.21
N GLU A 37 -16.28 6.75 6.87
CA GLU A 37 -17.14 7.91 6.96
C GLU A 37 -16.38 9.16 7.49
N VAL A 38 -16.64 10.32 6.87
CA VAL A 38 -16.04 11.63 7.21
C VAL A 38 -14.51 11.70 6.94
N HIS A 39 -13.91 10.70 6.28
CA HIS A 39 -12.49 10.73 5.93
C HIS A 39 -12.27 11.57 4.67
N LYS A 40 -11.39 12.56 4.75
CA LYS A 40 -11.04 13.41 3.62
C LYS A 40 -9.98 12.72 2.76
N LEU A 41 -10.31 12.50 1.50
CA LEU A 41 -9.43 11.89 0.51
C LEU A 41 -8.78 12.95 -0.39
N SER A 42 -7.63 12.62 -0.96
CA SER A 42 -6.97 13.38 -2.02
C SER A 42 -7.35 12.86 -3.42
N ARG A 43 -7.80 11.61 -3.49
CA ARG A 43 -8.26 10.96 -4.71
C ARG A 43 -9.51 10.12 -4.44
N GLU A 44 -10.55 10.34 -5.25
CA GLU A 44 -11.85 9.69 -5.10
C GLU A 44 -12.21 8.94 -6.40
N LYS A 45 -11.83 7.66 -6.49
CA LYS A 45 -12.18 6.77 -7.61
C LYS A 45 -12.71 5.43 -7.08
N ASN A 46 -13.92 5.07 -7.51
CA ASN A 46 -14.60 3.85 -7.05
C ASN A 46 -14.48 3.65 -5.53
N VAL A 47 -14.84 4.71 -4.79
CA VAL A 47 -14.68 4.77 -3.35
C VAL A 47 -15.61 3.76 -2.67
N GLN A 48 -15.03 2.94 -1.81
CA GLN A 48 -15.76 2.02 -0.93
C GLN A 48 -15.63 2.51 0.52
N VAL A 49 -16.73 3.01 1.06
CA VAL A 49 -16.81 3.45 2.44
C VAL A 49 -17.07 2.24 3.32
N LEU A 50 -16.09 1.91 4.16
CA LEU A 50 -16.18 0.79 5.10
C LEU A 50 -17.11 1.13 6.26
N SER A 51 -18.03 0.22 6.58
CA SER A 51 -18.87 0.33 7.78
C SER A 51 -18.04 0.13 9.05
N LYS A 52 -18.62 0.45 10.20
CA LYS A 52 -17.98 0.17 11.50
C LYS A 52 -17.68 -1.33 11.68
N GLU A 53 -18.59 -2.18 11.21
CA GLU A 53 -18.44 -3.64 11.27
C GLU A 53 -17.30 -4.12 10.35
N ASP A 54 -17.21 -3.55 9.14
CA ASP A 54 -16.12 -3.88 8.22
C ASP A 54 -14.76 -3.44 8.76
N LEU A 55 -14.66 -2.23 9.32
CA LEU A 55 -13.41 -1.71 9.87
C LEU A 55 -12.81 -2.64 10.93
N VAL A 56 -13.62 -3.21 11.83
CA VAL A 56 -13.13 -4.06 12.91
C VAL A 56 -12.75 -5.48 12.49
N ARG A 57 -13.08 -5.91 11.28
CA ARG A 57 -12.76 -7.26 10.79
C ARG A 57 -11.27 -7.60 10.81
N GLY A 58 -10.44 -6.61 10.61
CA GLY A 58 -8.99 -6.77 10.59
C GLY A 58 -8.31 -6.60 11.95
N ASP A 59 -9.05 -6.29 13.01
CA ASP A 59 -8.46 -5.89 14.30
C ASP A 59 -7.52 -6.94 14.91
N ILE A 60 -7.83 -8.23 14.79
CA ILE A 60 -6.94 -9.29 15.29
C ILE A 60 -5.59 -9.26 14.55
N SER A 61 -5.62 -9.13 13.23
CA SER A 61 -4.39 -9.03 12.42
C SER A 61 -3.63 -7.74 12.72
N MET A 62 -4.34 -6.63 12.92
CA MET A 62 -3.71 -5.35 13.29
C MET A 62 -3.08 -5.37 14.67
N GLU A 63 -3.71 -6.02 15.64
CA GLU A 63 -3.12 -6.25 16.98
C GLU A 63 -1.83 -7.07 16.90
N LEU A 64 -1.82 -8.13 16.09
CA LEU A 64 -0.63 -8.93 15.89
C LEU A 64 0.48 -8.13 15.20
N ALA A 65 0.15 -7.38 14.16
CA ALA A 65 1.09 -6.49 13.48
C ALA A 65 1.67 -5.43 14.43
N SER A 66 0.83 -4.86 15.31
CA SER A 66 1.23 -3.92 16.37
C SER A 66 2.34 -4.51 17.27
N LYS A 67 2.14 -5.74 17.72
CA LYS A 67 3.13 -6.43 18.56
C LYS A 67 4.44 -6.69 17.81
N MET A 68 4.36 -7.13 16.57
CA MET A 68 5.55 -7.41 15.74
C MET A 68 6.33 -6.15 15.39
N LEU A 69 5.63 -5.02 15.18
CA LEU A 69 6.24 -3.71 14.90
C LEU A 69 6.70 -2.97 16.15
N HIS A 70 6.30 -3.42 17.36
CA HIS A 70 6.46 -2.66 18.61
C HIS A 70 5.86 -1.25 18.52
N ARG A 71 4.70 -1.12 17.87
CA ARG A 71 3.97 0.14 17.68
C ARG A 71 2.56 0.04 18.24
N THR A 72 2.08 1.14 18.83
CA THR A 72 0.73 1.21 19.40
C THR A 72 -0.33 1.27 18.31
N TYR A 73 -1.33 0.39 18.38
CA TYR A 73 -2.47 0.36 17.46
C TYR A 73 -3.57 1.36 17.83
N TYR A 74 -3.75 1.64 19.11
CA TYR A 74 -4.84 2.46 19.65
C TYR A 74 -4.40 3.88 20.02
N GLU A 75 -3.87 4.68 19.09
CA GLU A 75 -3.47 6.04 19.43
C GLU A 75 -4.66 7.00 19.45
N THR A 76 -5.34 7.14 18.31
CA THR A 76 -6.57 7.93 18.16
C THR A 76 -7.57 7.19 17.30
N GLU A 77 -8.87 7.51 17.44
CA GLU A 77 -9.91 6.89 16.62
C GLU A 77 -9.68 7.08 15.12
N LYS A 78 -9.26 8.27 14.69
CA LYS A 78 -8.98 8.56 13.28
C LYS A 78 -7.81 7.75 12.75
N ILE A 79 -6.69 7.72 13.47
CA ILE A 79 -5.49 6.94 13.08
C ILE A 79 -5.83 5.46 13.04
N ARG A 80 -6.54 4.96 14.03
CA ARG A 80 -7.01 3.57 14.06
C ARG A 80 -7.81 3.21 12.80
N LYS A 81 -8.77 4.04 12.41
CA LYS A 81 -9.58 3.81 11.21
C LYS A 81 -8.74 3.81 9.93
N VAL A 82 -7.75 4.70 9.81
CA VAL A 82 -6.79 4.67 8.70
C VAL A 82 -6.04 3.34 8.66
N LEU A 83 -5.54 2.86 9.81
CA LEU A 83 -4.86 1.57 9.89
C LEU A 83 -5.80 0.40 9.57
N GLN A 84 -7.06 0.46 9.99
CA GLN A 84 -8.08 -0.53 9.64
C GLN A 84 -8.34 -0.59 8.13
N THR A 85 -8.32 0.55 7.42
CA THR A 85 -8.43 0.54 5.95
C THR A 85 -7.25 -0.16 5.27
N ILE A 86 -6.05 -0.05 5.83
CA ILE A 86 -4.85 -0.73 5.32
C ILE A 86 -5.04 -2.25 5.33
N PHE A 87 -5.65 -2.81 6.37
CA PHE A 87 -5.99 -4.24 6.40
C PHE A 87 -6.84 -4.63 5.18
N HIS A 88 -7.88 -3.86 4.86
CA HIS A 88 -8.76 -4.16 3.72
C HIS A 88 -8.03 -4.06 2.39
N MET A 89 -7.12 -3.10 2.24
CA MET A 89 -6.28 -2.99 1.05
C MET A 89 -5.42 -4.24 0.85
N VAL A 90 -4.66 -4.64 1.88
CA VAL A 90 -3.74 -5.79 1.82
C VAL A 90 -4.51 -7.12 1.74
N ASN A 91 -5.68 -7.21 2.35
CA ASN A 91 -6.53 -8.40 2.25
C ASN A 91 -7.13 -8.58 0.84
N SER A 92 -7.43 -7.49 0.14
CA SER A 92 -8.03 -7.49 -1.20
C SER A 92 -7.01 -7.59 -2.32
N GLY A 93 -5.87 -6.89 -2.21
CA GLY A 93 -4.80 -6.95 -3.20
C GLY A 93 -3.80 -8.05 -2.88
N TYR A 94 -3.40 -8.82 -3.88
CA TYR A 94 -2.46 -9.93 -3.67
C TYR A 94 -1.00 -9.47 -3.66
N GLN A 95 -0.57 -8.72 -4.68
CA GLN A 95 0.79 -8.18 -4.76
C GLN A 95 0.84 -6.79 -4.12
N ILE A 96 1.83 -6.53 -3.31
CA ILE A 96 1.89 -5.31 -2.51
C ILE A 96 3.07 -4.45 -2.95
N PHE A 97 2.79 -3.22 -3.39
CA PHE A 97 3.79 -2.21 -3.72
C PHE A 97 3.68 -1.03 -2.76
N VAL A 98 4.80 -0.64 -2.21
CA VAL A 98 4.88 0.40 -1.19
C VAL A 98 6.02 1.36 -1.51
N ILE A 99 5.76 2.66 -1.38
CA ILE A 99 6.81 3.68 -1.40
C ILE A 99 7.04 4.14 0.03
N GLY A 100 8.28 4.00 0.53
CA GLY A 100 8.57 4.32 1.92
C GLY A 100 10.04 4.47 2.23
N SER A 101 10.39 4.18 3.47
CA SER A 101 11.77 4.20 3.96
C SER A 101 12.01 2.98 4.85
N ILE A 102 12.91 2.11 4.42
CA ILE A 102 13.31 0.92 5.18
C ILE A 102 14.23 1.35 6.31
N GLN A 103 13.93 0.92 7.53
CA GLN A 103 14.68 1.22 8.72
C GLN A 103 15.74 0.14 9.01
N GLU A 104 16.67 0.41 9.92
CA GLU A 104 17.76 -0.51 10.28
C GLU A 104 17.25 -1.87 10.80
N ASP A 105 16.10 -1.89 11.45
CA ASP A 105 15.45 -3.12 11.93
C ASP A 105 14.69 -3.90 10.85
N GLY A 106 14.72 -3.42 9.61
CA GLY A 106 14.01 -4.00 8.46
C GLY A 106 12.52 -3.66 8.38
N SER A 107 11.99 -2.90 9.33
CA SER A 107 10.64 -2.35 9.25
C SER A 107 10.59 -1.15 8.31
N VAL A 108 9.38 -0.73 7.91
CA VAL A 108 9.19 0.49 7.12
C VAL A 108 8.58 1.59 8.00
N LYS A 109 9.09 2.80 7.85
CA LYS A 109 8.72 3.97 8.66
C LYS A 109 7.24 4.34 8.52
N GLY A 110 6.63 4.77 9.63
CA GLY A 110 5.30 5.39 9.66
C GLY A 110 4.14 4.41 9.42
N GLY A 111 2.99 4.93 9.05
CA GLY A 111 1.77 4.16 8.77
C GLY A 111 1.95 3.13 7.65
N THR A 112 2.80 3.43 6.69
CA THR A 112 3.19 2.54 5.58
C THR A 112 3.78 1.22 6.07
N GLY A 113 4.48 1.24 7.20
CA GLY A 113 5.04 0.02 7.81
C GLY A 113 4.00 -1.01 8.24
N TRP A 114 2.77 -0.59 8.48
CA TRP A 114 1.66 -1.50 8.80
C TRP A 114 1.24 -2.34 7.58
N ALA A 115 1.15 -1.74 6.40
CA ALA A 115 0.89 -2.46 5.16
C ALA A 115 1.99 -3.50 4.88
N VAL A 116 3.25 -3.12 5.07
CA VAL A 116 4.40 -4.01 4.92
C VAL A 116 4.34 -5.18 5.90
N GLN A 117 4.04 -4.92 7.18
CA GLN A 117 3.96 -5.97 8.19
C GLN A 117 2.81 -6.95 7.91
N LEU A 118 1.64 -6.44 7.52
CA LEU A 118 0.51 -7.30 7.11
C LEU A 118 0.87 -8.15 5.88
N ALA A 119 1.54 -7.57 4.89
CA ALA A 119 1.97 -8.30 3.70
C ALA A 119 2.92 -9.46 4.05
N LYS A 120 3.85 -9.24 4.98
CA LYS A 120 4.73 -10.30 5.51
C LYS A 120 3.92 -11.39 6.22
N MET A 121 2.99 -11.02 7.11
CA MET A 121 2.14 -11.95 7.84
C MET A 121 1.25 -12.80 6.93
N PHE A 122 0.73 -12.20 5.85
CA PHE A 122 -0.15 -12.87 4.89
C PHE A 122 0.62 -13.56 3.75
N ASN A 123 1.95 -13.55 3.82
CA ASN A 123 2.83 -14.11 2.79
C ASN A 123 2.50 -13.62 1.38
N ARG A 124 2.26 -12.31 1.26
CA ARG A 124 2.02 -11.65 -0.01
C ARG A 124 3.32 -11.32 -0.73
N PRO A 125 3.38 -11.38 -2.07
CA PRO A 125 4.48 -10.77 -2.82
C PRO A 125 4.59 -9.29 -2.45
N LEU A 126 5.74 -8.89 -1.87
CA LEU A 126 5.92 -7.58 -1.25
C LEU A 126 7.14 -6.88 -1.81
N HIS A 127 6.91 -5.67 -2.30
CA HIS A 127 7.92 -4.81 -2.89
C HIS A 127 7.88 -3.41 -2.24
N VAL A 128 9.02 -2.92 -1.82
CA VAL A 128 9.17 -1.57 -1.24
C VAL A 128 10.19 -0.79 -2.05
N PHE A 129 9.80 0.38 -2.52
CA PHE A 129 10.75 1.38 -3.00
C PHE A 129 11.23 2.20 -1.82
N ASP A 130 12.50 2.06 -1.51
CA ASP A 130 13.16 2.81 -0.45
C ASP A 130 13.62 4.15 -0.98
N GLN A 131 12.94 5.23 -0.59
CA GLN A 131 13.23 6.57 -1.12
C GLN A 131 14.66 7.05 -0.80
N PRO A 132 15.24 6.79 0.40
CA PRO A 132 16.61 7.19 0.69
C PRO A 132 17.66 6.56 -0.24
N SER A 133 17.51 5.30 -0.58
CA SER A 133 18.45 4.60 -1.49
C SER A 133 18.04 4.65 -2.95
N GLU A 134 16.83 5.13 -3.26
CA GLU A 134 16.23 5.20 -4.59
C GLU A 134 16.18 3.86 -5.32
N LYS A 135 15.89 2.78 -4.58
CA LYS A 135 15.87 1.41 -5.07
C LYS A 135 14.62 0.65 -4.65
N TRP A 136 14.21 -0.29 -5.48
CA TRP A 136 13.22 -1.30 -5.13
C TRP A 136 13.86 -2.46 -4.40
N PHE A 137 13.15 -2.96 -3.39
CA PHE A 137 13.47 -4.17 -2.65
C PHE A 137 12.28 -5.10 -2.61
N THR A 138 12.53 -6.39 -2.78
CA THR A 138 11.53 -7.45 -2.61
C THR A 138 11.81 -8.20 -1.32
N TRP A 139 10.77 -8.51 -0.57
CA TRP A 139 10.86 -9.31 0.65
C TRP A 139 10.92 -10.81 0.33
N LYS A 140 12.03 -11.45 0.71
CA LYS A 140 12.26 -12.90 0.65
C LYS A 140 12.97 -13.34 1.94
N ASP A 141 12.26 -13.29 3.07
CA ASP A 141 12.80 -13.43 4.43
C ASP A 141 13.83 -12.34 4.83
N ARG A 142 14.26 -11.57 3.86
CA ARG A 142 15.09 -10.36 3.98
C ARG A 142 14.83 -9.46 2.78
N TRP A 143 15.19 -8.20 2.89
CA TRP A 143 15.14 -7.27 1.76
C TRP A 143 16.25 -7.59 0.75
N GLN A 144 15.85 -7.76 -0.51
CA GLN A 144 16.75 -7.99 -1.65
C GLN A 144 16.44 -6.97 -2.72
N GLU A 145 17.48 -6.30 -3.24
CA GLU A 145 17.33 -5.36 -4.35
C GLU A 145 16.72 -6.08 -5.57
N ASP A 146 15.75 -5.46 -6.21
CA ASP A 146 14.97 -6.05 -7.31
C ASP A 146 14.49 -4.98 -8.28
N SER A 147 13.91 -5.39 -9.39
CA SER A 147 13.19 -4.56 -10.35
C SER A 147 11.81 -5.17 -10.58
N PRO A 148 10.85 -4.96 -9.66
CA PRO A 148 9.58 -5.67 -9.69
C PRO A 148 8.70 -5.19 -10.85
N LYS A 149 7.76 -6.08 -11.24
CA LYS A 149 6.67 -5.79 -12.17
C LYS A 149 5.34 -6.18 -11.54
N ILE A 150 4.26 -5.57 -12.00
CA ILE A 150 2.91 -6.03 -11.65
C ILE A 150 2.64 -7.32 -12.40
N GLN A 151 2.43 -8.42 -11.66
CA GLN A 151 2.32 -9.78 -12.20
C GLN A 151 1.00 -10.47 -11.84
N TYR A 152 0.17 -9.82 -11.03
CA TYR A 152 -1.11 -10.37 -10.54
C TYR A 152 -2.26 -9.42 -10.85
N ASP A 153 -3.44 -9.98 -11.04
CA ASP A 153 -4.66 -9.23 -11.39
C ASP A 153 -5.11 -8.27 -10.27
N THR A 154 -4.69 -8.51 -9.04
CA THR A 154 -4.98 -7.62 -7.92
C THR A 154 -3.70 -7.21 -7.21
N PHE A 155 -3.58 -5.93 -6.94
CA PHE A 155 -2.42 -5.40 -6.23
C PHE A 155 -2.76 -4.15 -5.41
N VAL A 156 -1.90 -3.85 -4.45
CA VAL A 156 -1.99 -2.67 -3.59
C VAL A 156 -0.91 -1.67 -4.00
N GLY A 157 -1.28 -0.41 -4.09
CA GLY A 157 -0.36 0.72 -4.16
C GLY A 157 -0.53 1.59 -2.94
N SER A 158 0.45 1.63 -2.07
CA SER A 158 0.44 2.43 -0.85
C SER A 158 1.78 3.11 -0.62
N GLY A 159 1.86 3.97 0.38
CA GLY A 159 3.12 4.58 0.74
C GLY A 159 2.99 5.92 1.43
N THR A 160 4.13 6.59 1.51
CA THR A 160 4.28 7.86 2.21
C THR A 160 3.48 8.99 1.56
N ARG A 161 2.96 9.89 2.39
CA ARG A 161 2.44 11.20 1.93
C ARG A 161 3.54 12.16 1.49
N TYR A 162 4.78 11.90 1.88
CA TYR A 162 5.97 12.69 1.56
C TYR A 162 6.74 12.05 0.40
N LEU A 163 6.03 11.86 -0.72
CA LEU A 163 6.58 11.30 -1.94
C LEU A 163 7.58 12.28 -2.56
N ASN A 164 8.80 11.79 -2.83
CA ASN A 164 9.81 12.56 -3.57
C ASN A 164 9.77 12.22 -5.07
N ASP A 165 10.57 12.93 -5.87
CA ASP A 165 10.60 12.77 -7.33
C ASP A 165 11.03 11.35 -7.73
N ALA A 166 11.99 10.75 -7.00
CA ALA A 166 12.43 9.39 -7.26
C ALA A 166 11.31 8.35 -6.99
N GLY A 167 10.55 8.54 -5.90
CA GLY A 167 9.39 7.69 -5.60
C GLY A 167 8.28 7.82 -6.64
N GLN A 168 8.01 9.03 -7.12
CA GLN A 168 7.06 9.24 -8.20
C GLN A 168 7.51 8.55 -9.49
N ALA A 169 8.76 8.78 -9.91
CA ALA A 169 9.33 8.14 -11.10
C ALA A 169 9.32 6.61 -10.99
N ALA A 170 9.55 6.06 -9.80
CA ALA A 170 9.50 4.63 -9.57
C ALA A 170 8.11 4.04 -9.78
N ILE A 171 7.04 4.74 -9.36
CA ILE A 171 5.66 4.31 -9.62
C ILE A 171 5.36 4.36 -11.13
N GLU A 172 5.68 5.47 -11.77
CA GLU A 172 5.43 5.64 -13.22
C GLU A 172 6.14 4.55 -14.04
N LYS A 173 7.41 4.29 -13.71
CA LYS A 173 8.19 3.24 -14.35
C LYS A 173 7.66 1.83 -14.07
N LEU A 174 7.18 1.54 -12.87
CA LEU A 174 6.55 0.26 -12.52
C LEU A 174 5.37 -0.05 -13.46
N PHE A 175 4.51 0.93 -13.72
CA PHE A 175 3.37 0.75 -14.62
C PHE A 175 3.81 0.66 -16.08
N GLU A 176 4.76 1.48 -16.50
CA GLU A 176 5.34 1.41 -17.85
C GLU A 176 5.95 0.04 -18.12
N ASP A 177 6.80 -0.46 -17.24
CA ASP A 177 7.47 -1.77 -17.40
C ASP A 177 6.49 -2.96 -17.31
N SER A 178 5.30 -2.75 -16.75
CA SER A 178 4.29 -3.79 -16.59
C SER A 178 3.25 -3.83 -17.70
N PHE A 179 2.92 -2.68 -18.30
CA PHE A 179 1.77 -2.54 -19.19
C PHE A 179 2.06 -1.83 -20.55
N ALA A 180 3.25 -1.25 -20.72
CA ALA A 180 3.62 -0.63 -21.99
C ALA A 180 4.16 -1.64 -23.01
#